data_e50b178ae94fca73e99897e1388e58ba
#
_entry.id   e50b178ae94fca73e99897e1388e58ba
#
_cell.length_a   1.000
_cell.length_b   1.000
_cell.length_c   1.000
_cell.angle_alpha   90.00
_cell.angle_beta   90.00
_cell.angle_gamma   90.00
#
_symmetry.space_group_name_H-M   'P 1'
#
loop_
_entity.id
_entity.type
_entity.pdbx_description
1 polymer ?
#
loop_
_entity_poly.entity_id
_entity_poly.type
_entity_poly.pdbx_seq_one_letter_code
_entity_poly.pdbx_strand_id
1 'polypeptide(L)'
;MDAVMQRAIELVVSERHRQLDKWGDQSGNHPFEWMSILGEEYGELCEAVNETCFKTAHVKPERGGLGAILREAVQVAAVATAIAEAALRQMAETKGGQGDGGDG
;
A
#
# COMPACT_ATOMS: atom_id res chain seq x y z
N MET A 1 16.78 6.47 -12.50
CA MET A 1 15.53 5.67 -12.42
C MET A 1 15.01 5.51 -13.83
N ASP A 2 14.73 4.28 -14.25
CA ASP A 2 14.20 4.09 -15.60
C ASP A 2 12.71 4.50 -15.68
N ALA A 3 12.21 4.58 -16.91
CA ALA A 3 10.86 5.07 -17.14
C ALA A 3 9.78 4.13 -16.57
N VAL A 4 10.04 2.82 -16.55
CA VAL A 4 9.08 1.86 -16.01
C VAL A 4 8.96 2.01 -14.50
N MET A 5 10.09 2.09 -13.81
CA MET A 5 10.10 2.29 -12.36
C MET A 5 9.44 3.62 -12.00
N GLN A 6 9.76 4.67 -12.73
CA GLN A 6 9.18 5.99 -12.50
C GLN A 6 7.66 5.94 -12.65
N ARG A 7 7.17 5.27 -13.70
CA ARG A 7 5.73 5.14 -13.91
C ARG A 7 5.06 4.35 -12.79
N ALA A 8 5.69 3.29 -12.32
CA ALA A 8 5.16 2.51 -11.20
C ALA A 8 5.03 3.37 -9.94
N ILE A 9 6.05 4.17 -9.65
CA ILE A 9 6.01 5.06 -8.49
C ILE A 9 4.93 6.13 -8.62
N GLU A 10 4.76 6.68 -9.82
CA GLU A 10 3.70 7.67 -10.08
C GLU A 10 2.33 7.08 -9.80
N LEU A 11 2.10 5.83 -10.19
CA LEU A 11 0.84 5.15 -9.93
C LEU A 11 0.62 4.96 -8.43
N VAL A 12 1.66 4.63 -7.68
CA VAL A 12 1.56 4.49 -6.22
C VAL A 12 1.23 5.84 -5.58
N VAL A 13 1.89 6.91 -5.99
CA VAL A 13 1.62 8.25 -5.48
C VAL A 13 0.18 8.66 -5.76
N SER A 14 -0.29 8.42 -6.98
CA SER A 14 -1.66 8.73 -7.38
C SER A 14 -2.67 7.96 -6.52
N GLU A 15 -2.43 6.68 -6.30
CA GLU A 15 -3.31 5.87 -5.46
C GLU A 15 -3.27 6.33 -4.01
N ARG A 16 -2.11 6.76 -3.51
CA ARG A 16 -1.99 7.29 -2.16
C ARG A 16 -2.84 8.56 -1.98
N HIS A 17 -2.84 9.45 -2.98
CA HIS A 17 -3.71 10.62 -2.94
C HIS A 17 -5.19 10.23 -2.98
N ARG A 18 -5.55 9.24 -3.79
CA ARG A 18 -6.92 8.76 -3.85
C ARG A 18 -7.38 8.25 -2.48
N GLN A 19 -6.51 7.51 -1.78
CA GLN A 19 -6.81 7.00 -0.45
C GLN A 19 -7.03 8.14 0.56
N LEU A 20 -6.19 9.17 0.50
CA LEU A 20 -6.34 10.33 1.35
C LEU A 20 -7.67 11.06 1.10
N ASP A 21 -8.05 11.21 -0.16
CA ASP A 21 -9.31 11.84 -0.51
C ASP A 21 -10.52 11.05 -0.02
N LYS A 22 -10.42 9.72 -0.10
CA LYS A 22 -11.54 8.83 0.24
C LYS A 22 -11.69 8.63 1.74
N TRP A 23 -10.58 8.42 2.44
CA TRP A 23 -10.61 8.02 3.85
C TRP A 23 -9.99 9.04 4.80
N GLY A 24 -9.37 10.07 4.28
CA GLY A 24 -8.71 11.08 5.10
C GLY A 24 -7.43 10.59 5.72
N ASP A 25 -6.96 11.33 6.71
CA ASP A 25 -5.72 11.02 7.41
C ASP A 25 -5.94 9.86 8.38
N GLN A 26 -5.24 8.77 8.15
CA GLN A 26 -5.30 7.58 8.99
C GLN A 26 -4.01 7.37 9.78
N SER A 27 -3.21 8.43 9.95
CA SER A 27 -1.93 8.32 10.64
C SER A 27 -2.06 7.89 12.10
N GLY A 28 -3.26 8.04 12.68
CA GLY A 28 -3.53 7.59 14.05
C GLY A 28 -3.93 6.13 14.17
N ASN A 29 -3.99 5.38 13.08
CA ASN A 29 -4.33 3.97 13.14
C ASN A 29 -3.32 3.21 13.99
N HIS A 30 -3.84 2.28 14.81
CA HIS A 30 -2.98 1.37 15.55
C HIS A 30 -2.24 0.45 14.56
N PRO A 31 -1.01 0.00 14.90
CA PRO A 31 -0.30 -0.93 14.01
C PRO A 31 -1.09 -2.17 13.60
N PHE A 32 -1.92 -2.71 14.49
CA PHE A 32 -2.77 -3.86 14.14
C PHE A 32 -3.84 -3.50 13.11
N GLU A 33 -4.34 -2.28 13.13
CA GLU A 33 -5.28 -1.81 12.12
C GLU A 33 -4.60 -1.72 10.76
N TRP A 34 -3.37 -1.19 10.73
CA TRP A 34 -2.57 -1.14 9.52
C TRP A 34 -2.29 -2.52 8.96
N MET A 35 -1.96 -3.49 9.83
CA MET A 35 -1.69 -4.86 9.39
C MET A 35 -2.93 -5.51 8.79
N SER A 36 -4.10 -5.23 9.36
CA SER A 36 -5.35 -5.75 8.83
C SER A 36 -5.65 -5.19 7.45
N ILE A 37 -5.47 -3.89 7.27
CA ILE A 37 -5.68 -3.22 5.98
C ILE A 37 -4.71 -3.76 4.93
N LEU A 38 -3.44 -3.86 5.29
CA LEU A 38 -2.40 -4.36 4.38
C LEU A 38 -2.68 -5.81 4.01
N GLY A 39 -3.12 -6.62 4.98
CA GLY A 39 -3.45 -8.03 4.74
C GLY A 39 -4.57 -8.21 3.74
N GLU A 40 -5.60 -7.37 3.81
CA GLU A 40 -6.69 -7.41 2.84
C GLU A 40 -6.19 -7.09 1.43
N GLU A 41 -5.38 -6.05 1.29
CA GLU A 41 -4.82 -5.67 -0.01
C GLU A 41 -3.88 -6.75 -0.55
N TYR A 42 -3.06 -7.34 0.31
CA TYR A 42 -2.19 -8.43 -0.08
C TYR A 42 -2.99 -9.63 -0.57
N GLY A 43 -4.08 -9.97 0.13
CA GLY A 43 -4.98 -11.04 -0.28
C GLY A 43 -5.56 -10.81 -1.67
N GLU A 44 -5.97 -9.59 -1.97
CA GLU A 44 -6.49 -9.25 -3.28
C GLU A 44 -5.42 -9.37 -4.37
N LEU A 45 -4.18 -9.00 -4.05
CA LEU A 45 -3.07 -9.20 -4.98
C LEU A 45 -2.84 -10.68 -5.25
N CYS A 46 -2.87 -11.51 -4.19
CA CYS A 46 -2.74 -12.96 -4.35
C CYS A 46 -3.85 -13.52 -5.25
N GLU A 47 -5.08 -13.05 -5.07
CA GLU A 47 -6.19 -13.46 -5.92
C GLU A 47 -5.95 -13.09 -7.39
N ALA A 48 -5.51 -11.85 -7.63
CA ALA A 48 -5.22 -11.40 -9.00
C ALA A 48 -4.15 -12.25 -9.66
N VAL A 49 -3.10 -12.61 -8.92
CA VAL A 49 -2.04 -13.47 -9.43
C VAL A 49 -2.56 -14.87 -9.71
N ASN A 50 -3.34 -15.44 -8.79
CA ASN A 50 -3.90 -16.77 -8.95
C ASN A 50 -4.82 -16.83 -10.17
N GLU A 51 -5.68 -15.84 -10.34
CA GLU A 51 -6.63 -15.80 -11.46
C GLU A 51 -5.95 -15.54 -12.80
N THR A 52 -4.73 -15.01 -12.76
CA THR A 52 -3.93 -14.79 -13.97
C THR A 52 -3.13 -16.03 -14.35
N CYS A 53 -2.54 -16.70 -13.36
CA CYS A 53 -1.55 -17.74 -13.58
C CYS A 53 -2.09 -19.16 -13.53
N PHE A 54 -3.21 -19.40 -12.83
CA PHE A 54 -3.75 -20.73 -12.66
C PHE A 54 -5.06 -20.89 -13.42
N LYS A 55 -5.17 -21.98 -14.19
CA LYS A 55 -6.37 -22.29 -14.97
C LYS A 55 -7.09 -23.47 -14.31
N THR A 56 -7.84 -23.17 -13.26
CA THR A 56 -8.61 -24.19 -12.54
C THR A 56 -10.09 -23.79 -12.50
N ALA A 57 -10.94 -24.72 -12.05
CA ALA A 57 -12.37 -24.46 -11.97
C ALA A 57 -12.72 -23.37 -10.94
N HIS A 58 -11.81 -23.09 -10.01
CA HIS A 58 -12.03 -22.09 -8.95
C HIS A 58 -11.51 -20.71 -9.29
N VAL A 59 -10.79 -20.58 -10.41
CA VAL A 59 -10.22 -19.33 -10.87
C VAL A 59 -11.20 -18.63 -11.78
N LYS A 60 -11.31 -17.32 -11.63
CA LYS A 60 -12.17 -16.48 -12.47
C LYS A 60 -11.31 -15.65 -13.40
N PRO A 61 -11.01 -16.15 -14.62
CA PRO A 61 -10.08 -15.46 -15.53
C PRO A 61 -10.44 -14.01 -15.80
N GLU A 62 -11.73 -13.66 -15.76
CA GLU A 62 -12.19 -12.30 -15.98
C GLU A 62 -11.72 -11.32 -14.90
N ARG A 63 -11.26 -11.81 -13.76
CA ARG A 63 -10.72 -11.00 -12.68
C ARG A 63 -9.21 -10.91 -12.69
N GLY A 64 -8.59 -11.68 -13.57
CA GLY A 64 -7.13 -11.73 -13.64
C GLY A 64 -6.56 -10.80 -14.70
N GLY A 65 -5.32 -11.10 -15.06
CA GLY A 65 -4.57 -10.36 -16.08
C GLY A 65 -3.58 -9.39 -15.49
N LEU A 66 -2.67 -8.93 -16.32
CA LEU A 66 -1.61 -8.03 -15.88
C LEU A 66 -2.17 -6.72 -15.33
N GLY A 67 -3.28 -6.23 -15.88
CA GLY A 67 -3.91 -5.01 -15.38
C GLY A 67 -4.41 -5.18 -13.96
N ALA A 68 -4.98 -6.34 -13.63
CA ALA A 68 -5.44 -6.65 -12.29
C ALA A 68 -4.25 -6.75 -11.32
N ILE A 69 -3.19 -7.44 -11.73
CA ILE A 69 -1.97 -7.56 -10.91
C ILE A 69 -1.39 -6.17 -10.64
N LEU A 70 -1.30 -5.33 -11.66
CA LEU A 70 -0.78 -3.97 -11.52
C LEU A 70 -1.63 -3.17 -10.53
N ARG A 71 -2.95 -3.20 -10.71
CA ARG A 71 -3.86 -2.45 -9.84
C ARG A 71 -3.72 -2.87 -8.38
N GLU A 72 -3.72 -4.18 -8.13
CA GLU A 72 -3.65 -4.66 -6.75
C GLU A 72 -2.25 -4.45 -6.15
N ALA A 73 -1.19 -4.59 -6.94
CA ALA A 73 0.17 -4.30 -6.46
C ALA A 73 0.31 -2.83 -6.09
N VAL A 74 -0.27 -1.93 -6.87
CA VAL A 74 -0.24 -0.48 -6.57
C VAL A 74 -0.99 -0.19 -5.27
N GLN A 75 -2.12 -0.86 -5.03
CA GLN A 75 -2.86 -0.68 -3.79
C GLN A 75 -2.09 -1.17 -2.57
N VAL A 76 -1.42 -2.32 -2.67
CA VAL A 76 -0.54 -2.81 -1.60
C VAL A 76 0.58 -1.81 -1.31
N ALA A 77 1.23 -1.34 -2.37
CA ALA A 77 2.33 -0.38 -2.23
C ALA A 77 1.86 0.93 -1.60
N ALA A 78 0.67 1.41 -1.97
CA ALA A 78 0.13 2.64 -1.41
C ALA A 78 -0.19 2.50 0.08
N VAL A 79 -0.75 1.37 0.51
CA VAL A 79 -0.99 1.11 1.93
C VAL A 79 0.33 1.04 2.69
N ALA A 80 1.32 0.32 2.15
CA ALA A 80 2.64 0.25 2.78
C ALA A 80 3.28 1.65 2.88
N THR A 81 3.08 2.48 1.87
CA THR A 81 3.55 3.88 1.89
C THR A 81 2.87 4.66 2.99
N ALA A 82 1.56 4.48 3.17
CA ALA A 82 0.82 5.15 4.26
C ALA A 82 1.36 4.74 5.63
N ILE A 83 1.70 3.47 5.80
CA ILE A 83 2.30 2.98 7.04
C ILE A 83 3.66 3.67 7.27
N ALA A 84 4.47 3.77 6.22
CA ALA A 84 5.75 4.45 6.31
C ALA A 84 5.59 5.93 6.68
N GLU A 85 4.58 6.61 6.10
CA GLU A 85 4.27 8.00 6.44
C GLU A 85 3.89 8.13 7.92
N ALA A 86 3.06 7.22 8.42
CA ALA A 86 2.64 7.24 9.82
C ALA A 86 3.85 7.06 10.74
N ALA A 87 4.74 6.13 10.40
CA ALA A 87 5.96 5.90 11.18
C ALA A 87 6.86 7.13 11.17
N LEU A 88 7.03 7.76 10.01
CA LEU A 88 7.85 8.97 9.90
C LEU A 88 7.28 10.11 10.74
N ARG A 89 5.96 10.28 10.75
CA ARG A 89 5.32 11.30 11.57
C ARG A 89 5.51 11.04 13.04
N GLN A 90 5.37 9.79 13.48
CA GLN A 90 5.61 9.44 14.88
C GLN A 90 7.06 9.68 15.29
N MET A 91 8.01 9.34 14.43
CA MET A 91 9.42 9.61 14.69
C MET A 91 9.68 11.11 14.85
N ALA A 92 9.08 11.93 13.99
CA ALA A 92 9.23 13.37 14.06
C ALA A 92 8.61 13.94 15.34
N GLU A 93 7.43 13.46 15.72
CA GLU A 93 6.75 13.89 16.94
C GLU A 93 7.55 13.52 18.18
N THR A 94 8.07 12.29 18.24
CA THR A 94 8.87 11.83 19.34
C THR A 94 10.13 12.68 19.50
N LYS A 95 10.82 12.93 18.38
CA LYS A 95 12.01 13.76 18.39
C LYS A 95 11.72 15.17 18.85
N GLY A 96 10.67 15.77 18.30
CA GLY A 96 10.29 17.13 18.65
C GLY A 96 9.81 17.23 20.08
N GLY A 97 9.02 16.26 20.55
CA GLY A 97 8.46 16.27 21.89
C GLY A 97 9.48 16.06 22.96
N GLN A 98 10.48 15.23 22.71
CA GLN A 98 11.52 14.95 23.69
C GLN A 98 12.63 15.98 23.68
N GLY A 99 12.82 16.63 22.57
CA GLY A 99 13.83 17.67 22.47
C GLY A 99 15.25 17.17 22.40
N ASP A 100 15.51 15.90 22.60
CA ASP A 100 16.87 15.39 22.58
C ASP A 100 17.20 14.66 21.30
N GLY A 101 16.19 14.08 20.67
CA GLY A 101 16.42 13.40 19.43
C GLY A 101 17.51 12.37 19.45
N GLY A 102 17.90 11.91 20.63
CA GLY A 102 19.13 11.17 20.79
C GLY A 102 19.20 9.89 20.00
N ASP A 103 18.12 9.23 19.85
CA ASP A 103 18.10 7.96 19.15
C ASP A 103 17.61 8.08 17.71
N GLY A 104 17.25 9.25 17.34
CA GLY A 104 16.94 9.60 15.97
C GLY A 104 16.24 8.58 15.13
#